data_517dd7634807c8af93d65d86f63dc026
#
_entry.id   517dd7634807c8af93d65d86f63dc026
#
_cell.length_a   1.000
_cell.length_b   1.000
_cell.length_c   1.000
_cell.angle_alpha   90.00
_cell.angle_beta   90.00
_cell.angle_gamma   90.00
#
_symmetry.space_group_name_H-M   'P 1'
#
loop_
_entity.id
_entity.type
_entity.pdbx_description
1 polymer ?
#
loop_
_entity_poly.entity_id
_entity_poly.type
_entity_poly.pdbx_seq_one_letter_code
_entity_poly.pdbx_strand_id
1 'polypeptide(L)'
;MSSNIFQLETFARSGYMVRLAYVDITGDLIAGILLGQIVYWHMPNEQGKSKLRVRKNGEFWLAKSREDWKEEIRITPKQYDRAIKILIEKGFVEVKKFKFNGAPTNHIKLNISEVTERVKWNLPKGLIL
;
A
#
# COMPACT_ATOMS: atom_id res chain seq x y z
N MET A 1 31.91 19.98 15.22
CA MET A 1 30.72 20.64 14.67
C MET A 1 29.45 20.03 15.26
N SER A 2 28.62 20.84 15.87
CA SER A 2 27.41 20.33 16.47
C SER A 2 26.30 20.24 15.42
N SER A 3 25.50 19.18 15.52
CA SER A 3 24.30 19.00 14.71
C SER A 3 23.10 19.62 15.43
N ASN A 4 22.11 20.05 14.67
CA ASN A 4 20.87 20.57 15.23
C ASN A 4 19.66 19.84 14.62
N ILE A 5 18.51 20.05 15.25
CA ILE A 5 17.28 19.35 14.87
C ILE A 5 16.85 19.68 13.45
N PHE A 6 17.10 20.86 12.95
CA PHE A 6 16.74 21.25 11.59
C PHE A 6 17.57 20.52 10.54
N GLN A 7 18.86 20.31 10.82
CA GLN A 7 19.72 19.51 9.96
C GLN A 7 19.26 18.05 9.92
N LEU A 8 18.95 17.48 11.08
CA LEU A 8 18.42 16.12 11.16
C LEU A 8 17.16 15.97 10.32
N GLU A 9 16.21 16.87 10.49
CA GLU A 9 14.94 16.84 9.74
C GLU A 9 15.17 16.94 8.24
N THR A 10 16.11 17.80 7.82
CA THR A 10 16.46 17.96 6.40
C THR A 10 17.01 16.68 5.80
N PHE A 11 17.94 16.02 6.52
CA PHE A 11 18.58 14.79 6.03
C PHE A 11 17.64 13.59 6.07
N ALA A 12 16.69 13.57 6.99
CA ALA A 12 15.76 12.47 7.19
C ALA A 12 14.43 12.61 6.44
N ARG A 13 14.38 13.52 5.48
CA ARG A 13 13.10 13.94 4.86
C ARG A 13 12.41 12.89 4.01
N SER A 14 13.14 11.91 3.50
CA SER A 14 12.56 10.86 2.67
C SER A 14 11.62 9.97 3.49
N GLY A 15 10.39 9.79 3.02
CA GLY A 15 9.44 8.99 3.76
C GLY A 15 8.08 8.89 3.10
N TYR A 16 7.17 8.26 3.82
CA TYR A 16 5.80 8.04 3.39
C TYR A 16 4.83 8.46 4.49
N MET A 17 3.61 8.80 4.08
CA MET A 17 2.56 9.14 5.01
C MET A 17 1.89 7.87 5.52
N VAL A 18 1.68 7.78 6.84
CA VAL A 18 0.86 6.74 7.44
C VAL A 18 -0.55 7.30 7.63
N ARG A 19 -1.53 6.70 6.98
CA ARG A 19 -2.91 7.13 7.12
C ARG A 19 -3.58 6.33 8.22
N LEU A 20 -4.05 7.02 9.23
CA LEU A 20 -4.68 6.40 10.39
C LEU A 20 -5.92 5.60 9.98
N ALA A 21 -6.68 6.07 8.98
CA ALA A 21 -7.84 5.34 8.48
C ALA A 21 -7.49 3.91 8.04
N TYR A 22 -6.35 3.73 7.40
CA TYR A 22 -5.94 2.40 6.95
C TYR A 22 -5.43 1.53 8.10
N VAL A 23 -4.80 2.12 9.09
CA VAL A 23 -4.44 1.41 10.32
C VAL A 23 -5.71 0.92 11.03
N ASP A 24 -6.70 1.79 11.13
CA ASP A 24 -7.96 1.47 11.82
C ASP A 24 -8.72 0.33 11.15
N ILE A 25 -8.87 0.38 9.82
CA ILE A 25 -9.65 -0.66 9.11
C ILE A 25 -8.92 -1.99 9.01
N THR A 26 -7.60 -2.00 9.11
CA THR A 26 -6.81 -3.24 9.10
C THR A 26 -6.60 -3.79 10.51
N GLY A 27 -6.64 -2.93 11.52
CA GLY A 27 -6.34 -3.31 12.90
C GLY A 27 -4.87 -3.60 13.14
N ASP A 28 -3.99 -3.18 12.24
CA ASP A 28 -2.56 -3.48 12.31
C ASP A 28 -1.75 -2.37 11.63
N LEU A 29 -0.72 -1.88 12.32
CA LEU A 29 0.09 -0.77 11.81
C LEU A 29 0.76 -1.10 10.48
N ILE A 30 1.40 -2.26 10.39
CA ILE A 30 2.14 -2.65 9.19
C ILE A 30 1.17 -2.89 8.03
N ALA A 31 0.05 -3.56 8.27
CA ALA A 31 -0.97 -3.76 7.24
C ALA A 31 -1.57 -2.42 6.79
N GLY A 32 -1.73 -1.48 7.70
CA GLY A 32 -2.18 -0.12 7.35
C GLY A 32 -1.20 0.61 6.45
N ILE A 33 0.09 0.53 6.76
CA ILE A 33 1.14 1.13 5.93
C ILE A 33 1.18 0.47 4.54
N LEU A 34 1.11 -0.85 4.51
CA LEU A 34 1.11 -1.60 3.25
C LEU A 34 -0.10 -1.23 2.39
N LEU A 35 -1.28 -1.18 3.00
CA LEU A 35 -2.50 -0.77 2.29
C LEU A 35 -2.36 0.65 1.73
N GLY A 36 -1.82 1.57 2.51
CA GLY A 36 -1.59 2.94 2.06
C GLY A 36 -0.71 3.01 0.80
N GLN A 37 0.34 2.21 0.74
CA GLN A 37 1.21 2.16 -0.44
C GLN A 37 0.53 1.48 -1.62
N ILE A 38 -0.25 0.44 -1.38
CA ILE A 38 -1.04 -0.21 -2.44
C ILE A 38 -2.03 0.80 -3.04
N VAL A 39 -2.71 1.57 -2.19
CA VAL A 39 -3.61 2.63 -2.66
C VAL A 39 -2.85 3.66 -3.49
N TYR A 40 -1.69 4.10 -3.00
CA TYR A 40 -0.85 5.06 -3.73
C TYR A 40 -0.55 4.57 -5.16
N TRP A 41 -0.15 3.31 -5.30
CA TRP A 41 0.19 2.77 -6.62
C TRP A 41 -1.03 2.63 -7.54
N HIS A 42 -2.22 2.47 -6.98
CA HIS A 42 -3.46 2.38 -7.76
C HIS A 42 -4.03 3.76 -8.12
N MET A 43 -3.54 4.84 -7.49
CA MET A 43 -3.96 6.18 -7.86
C MET A 43 -3.28 6.62 -9.16
N PRO A 44 -4.00 7.32 -10.03
CA PRO A 44 -3.38 7.83 -11.25
C PRO A 44 -2.31 8.88 -10.94
N ASN A 45 -1.41 9.10 -11.89
CA ASN A 45 -0.42 10.18 -11.80
C ASN A 45 -1.08 11.54 -12.06
N GLU A 46 -0.28 12.60 -12.02
CA GLU A 46 -0.78 13.98 -12.22
C GLU A 46 -1.45 14.19 -13.58
N GLN A 47 -1.08 13.39 -14.59
CA GLN A 47 -1.68 13.44 -15.92
C GLN A 47 -2.91 12.53 -16.04
N GLY A 48 -3.37 11.94 -14.95
CA GLY A 48 -4.52 11.05 -14.94
C GLY A 48 -4.25 9.64 -15.47
N LYS A 49 -2.98 9.27 -15.67
CA LYS A 49 -2.61 7.96 -16.21
C LYS A 49 -2.27 6.99 -15.08
N SER A 50 -2.59 5.70 -15.30
CA SER A 50 -2.25 4.65 -14.35
C SER A 50 -0.74 4.54 -14.14
N LYS A 51 -0.32 4.37 -12.88
CA LYS A 51 1.06 4.02 -12.53
C LYS A 51 1.34 2.55 -12.68
N LEU A 52 0.28 1.72 -12.76
CA LEU A 52 0.41 0.28 -12.88
C LEU A 52 0.81 -0.07 -14.30
N ARG A 53 1.79 -0.96 -14.45
CA ARG A 53 2.38 -1.30 -15.75
C ARG A 53 2.00 -2.68 -16.23
N VAL A 54 1.58 -3.57 -15.33
CA VAL A 54 1.27 -4.95 -15.68
C VAL A 54 -0.21 -5.08 -15.99
N ARG A 55 -0.53 -5.60 -17.17
CA ARG A 55 -1.90 -5.95 -17.56
C ARG A 55 -2.01 -7.44 -17.77
N LYS A 56 -3.03 -8.03 -17.14
CA LYS A 56 -3.40 -9.43 -17.35
C LYS A 56 -4.91 -9.50 -17.52
N ASN A 57 -5.36 -10.10 -18.60
CA ASN A 57 -6.79 -10.28 -18.90
C ASN A 57 -7.56 -8.95 -18.90
N GLY A 58 -6.93 -7.88 -19.41
CA GLY A 58 -7.54 -6.55 -19.48
C GLY A 58 -7.51 -5.75 -18.20
N GLU A 59 -6.97 -6.29 -17.13
CA GLU A 59 -6.90 -5.61 -15.83
C GLU A 59 -5.46 -5.21 -15.49
N PHE A 60 -5.31 -4.10 -14.77
CA PHE A 60 -4.02 -3.66 -14.25
C PHE A 60 -3.72 -4.29 -12.89
N TRP A 61 -2.47 -4.66 -12.68
CA TRP A 61 -1.98 -5.28 -11.45
C TRP A 61 -0.71 -4.59 -10.98
N LEU A 62 -0.54 -4.55 -9.66
CA LEU A 62 0.70 -4.08 -9.03
C LEU A 62 1.60 -5.29 -8.78
N ALA A 63 2.69 -5.39 -9.54
CA ALA A 63 3.66 -6.48 -9.39
C ALA A 63 4.80 -6.02 -8.50
N LYS A 64 4.93 -6.61 -7.33
CA LYS A 64 6.02 -6.31 -6.38
C LYS A 64 6.42 -7.55 -5.62
N SER A 65 7.73 -7.79 -5.55
CA SER A 65 8.31 -8.85 -4.74
C SER A 65 8.41 -8.43 -3.27
N ARG A 66 8.73 -9.39 -2.39
CA ARG A 66 9.01 -9.09 -0.98
C ARG A 66 10.20 -8.14 -0.84
N GLU A 67 11.19 -8.29 -1.70
CA GLU A 67 12.38 -7.43 -1.72
C GLU A 67 12.02 -6.01 -2.12
N ASP A 68 11.11 -5.83 -3.08
CA ASP A 68 10.62 -4.52 -3.48
C ASP A 68 9.95 -3.80 -2.31
N TRP A 69 9.12 -4.50 -1.55
CA TRP A 69 8.47 -3.93 -0.38
C TRP A 69 9.46 -3.59 0.73
N LYS A 70 10.50 -4.44 0.91
CA LYS A 70 11.56 -4.15 1.88
C LYS A 70 12.30 -2.86 1.52
N GLU A 71 12.58 -2.66 0.25
CA GLU A 71 13.22 -1.41 -0.21
C GLU A 71 12.29 -0.21 -0.06
N GLU A 72 11.02 -0.38 -0.38
CA GLU A 72 10.07 0.73 -0.40
C GLU A 72 9.69 1.19 1.00
N ILE A 73 9.27 0.28 1.88
CA ILE A 73 8.76 0.63 3.21
C ILE A 73 9.47 -0.09 4.36
N ARG A 74 10.58 -0.74 4.10
CA ARG A 74 11.46 -1.36 5.12
C ARG A 74 10.82 -2.48 5.94
N ILE A 75 9.79 -3.15 5.40
CA ILE A 75 9.20 -4.32 6.06
C ILE A 75 9.97 -5.58 5.67
N THR A 76 10.04 -6.53 6.61
CA THR A 76 10.64 -7.83 6.36
C THR A 76 9.69 -8.72 5.55
N PRO A 77 10.21 -9.80 4.90
CA PRO A 77 9.35 -10.77 4.24
C PRO A 77 8.25 -11.34 5.15
N LYS A 78 8.57 -11.63 6.41
CA LYS A 78 7.58 -12.13 7.38
C LYS A 78 6.50 -11.09 7.68
N GLN A 79 6.90 -9.83 7.83
CA GLN A 79 5.94 -8.74 8.05
C GLN A 79 5.04 -8.56 6.83
N TYR A 80 5.60 -8.64 5.64
CA TYR A 80 4.82 -8.59 4.41
C TYR A 80 3.81 -9.73 4.34
N ASP A 81 4.25 -10.97 4.57
CA ASP A 81 3.37 -12.14 4.49
C ASP A 81 2.20 -12.02 5.45
N ARG A 82 2.45 -11.56 6.68
CA ARG A 82 1.41 -11.34 7.68
C ARG A 82 0.46 -10.21 7.27
N ALA A 83 1.01 -9.10 6.82
CA ALA A 83 0.23 -7.93 6.44
C ALA A 83 -0.65 -8.20 5.21
N ILE A 84 -0.10 -8.82 4.16
CA ILE A 84 -0.86 -9.10 2.95
C ILE A 84 -2.00 -10.10 3.23
N LYS A 85 -1.77 -11.05 4.13
CA LYS A 85 -2.80 -12.00 4.56
C LYS A 85 -3.99 -11.26 5.20
N ILE A 86 -3.71 -10.29 6.06
CA ILE A 86 -4.74 -9.45 6.67
C ILE A 86 -5.57 -8.74 5.59
N LEU A 87 -4.90 -8.14 4.61
CA LEU A 87 -5.57 -7.42 3.53
C LEU A 87 -6.44 -8.34 2.66
N ILE A 88 -5.95 -9.55 2.38
CA ILE A 88 -6.70 -10.55 1.62
C ILE A 88 -7.94 -10.98 2.39
N GLU A 89 -7.78 -11.33 3.66
CA GLU A 89 -8.88 -11.81 4.51
C GLU A 89 -9.98 -10.77 4.68
N LYS A 90 -9.62 -9.50 4.71
CA LYS A 90 -10.60 -8.41 4.80
C LYS A 90 -11.23 -8.04 3.46
N GLY A 91 -10.77 -8.65 2.38
CA GLY A 91 -11.31 -8.37 1.05
C GLY A 91 -10.81 -7.06 0.44
N PHE A 92 -9.74 -6.47 1.00
CA PHE A 92 -9.23 -5.19 0.51
C PHE A 92 -8.38 -5.33 -0.74
N VAL A 93 -7.77 -6.50 -0.94
CA VAL A 93 -6.96 -6.80 -2.12
C VAL A 93 -7.21 -8.22 -2.62
N GLU A 94 -6.95 -8.40 -3.91
CA GLU A 94 -6.84 -9.70 -4.55
C GLU A 94 -5.38 -9.91 -4.91
N VAL A 95 -4.81 -11.08 -4.63
CA VAL A 95 -3.42 -11.39 -4.95
C VAL A 95 -3.37 -12.65 -5.79
N LYS A 96 -2.67 -12.57 -6.91
CA LYS A 96 -2.39 -13.72 -7.78
C LYS A 96 -0.90 -13.76 -8.10
N LYS A 97 -0.37 -14.95 -8.36
CA LYS A 97 1.02 -15.10 -8.79
C LYS A 97 1.07 -15.26 -10.29
N PHE A 98 1.81 -14.37 -10.94
CA PHE A 98 2.15 -14.47 -12.36
C PHE A 98 3.66 -14.34 -12.50
N LYS A 99 4.20 -14.84 -13.58
CA LYS A 99 5.61 -14.60 -13.89
C LYS A 99 5.84 -13.13 -14.18
N PHE A 100 6.87 -12.58 -13.55
CA PHE A 100 7.31 -11.21 -13.76
C PHE A 100 8.83 -11.21 -13.72
N ASN A 101 9.47 -10.76 -14.80
CA ASN A 101 10.92 -10.82 -14.96
C ASN A 101 11.50 -12.22 -14.71
N GLY A 102 10.78 -13.25 -15.20
CA GLY A 102 11.24 -14.63 -15.12
C GLY A 102 10.97 -15.37 -13.83
N ALA A 103 10.33 -14.74 -12.83
CA ALA A 103 10.05 -15.35 -11.53
C ALA A 103 8.57 -15.17 -11.13
N PRO A 104 7.98 -16.16 -10.43
CA PRO A 104 6.65 -16.00 -9.85
C PRO A 104 6.66 -14.83 -8.87
N THR A 105 5.78 -13.87 -9.10
CA THR A 105 5.71 -12.64 -8.28
C THR A 105 4.27 -12.37 -7.90
N ASN A 106 4.05 -11.90 -6.68
CA ASN A 106 2.73 -11.48 -6.25
C ASN A 106 2.27 -10.27 -7.07
N HIS A 107 1.09 -10.41 -7.64
CA HIS A 107 0.40 -9.34 -8.34
C HIS A 107 -0.81 -8.96 -7.50
N ILE A 108 -0.91 -7.69 -7.17
CA ILE A 108 -1.90 -7.17 -6.23
C ILE A 108 -2.88 -6.27 -6.98
N LYS A 109 -4.15 -6.48 -6.72
CA LYS A 109 -5.23 -5.63 -7.23
C LYS A 109 -6.04 -5.12 -6.04
N LEU A 110 -6.17 -3.80 -5.95
CA LEU A 110 -6.92 -3.14 -4.89
C LEU A 110 -8.43 -3.28 -5.14
N ASN A 111 -9.17 -3.66 -4.12
CA ASN A 111 -10.62 -3.61 -4.13
C ASN A 111 -11.06 -2.24 -3.61
N ILE A 112 -11.13 -1.27 -4.51
CA ILE A 112 -11.38 0.13 -4.17
C ILE A 112 -12.71 0.28 -3.42
N SER A 113 -13.77 -0.36 -3.90
CA SER A 113 -15.10 -0.22 -3.29
C SER A 113 -15.13 -0.75 -1.86
N GLU A 114 -14.50 -1.90 -1.61
CA GLU A 114 -14.47 -2.49 -0.25
C GLU A 114 -13.69 -1.61 0.73
N VAL A 115 -12.54 -1.11 0.31
CA VAL A 115 -11.74 -0.20 1.15
C VAL A 115 -12.51 1.10 1.41
N THR A 116 -13.10 1.67 0.36
CA THR A 116 -13.88 2.91 0.48
C THR A 116 -15.02 2.74 1.46
N GLU A 117 -15.81 1.67 1.34
CA GLU A 117 -16.93 1.42 2.23
C GLU A 117 -16.48 1.25 3.68
N ARG A 118 -15.37 0.54 3.91
CA ARG A 118 -14.87 0.32 5.25
C ARG A 118 -14.34 1.61 5.89
N VAL A 119 -13.65 2.45 5.11
CA VAL A 119 -13.20 3.77 5.59
C VAL A 119 -14.40 4.65 5.95
N LYS A 120 -15.40 4.69 5.07
CA LYS A 120 -16.63 5.48 5.33
C LYS A 120 -17.37 4.99 6.58
N TRP A 121 -17.44 3.68 6.76
CA TRP A 121 -18.10 3.09 7.93
C TRP A 121 -17.46 3.55 9.25
N ASN A 122 -16.16 3.78 9.26
CA ASN A 122 -15.40 4.19 10.44
C ASN A 122 -15.32 5.70 10.64
N LEU A 123 -15.90 6.51 9.73
CA LEU A 123 -15.89 7.96 9.90
C LEU A 123 -16.79 8.37 11.07
N PRO A 124 -16.43 9.45 11.78
CA PRO A 124 -17.32 10.01 12.81
C PRO A 124 -18.67 10.38 12.23
N LYS A 125 -19.74 10.16 13.02
CA LYS A 125 -21.09 10.56 12.61
C LYS A 125 -21.14 12.08 12.40
N GLY A 126 -21.82 12.50 11.34
CA GLY A 126 -21.93 13.89 10.99
C GLY A 126 -20.83 14.41 10.06
N LEU A 127 -19.81 13.61 9.76
CA LEU A 127 -18.83 13.99 8.76
C LEU A 127 -19.40 13.71 7.36
N ILE A 128 -19.53 14.76 6.60
CA ILE A 128 -20.06 14.70 5.22
C ILE A 128 -18.89 14.81 4.24
N LEU A 129 -18.82 13.88 3.32
CA LEU A 129 -17.81 13.86 2.27
C LEU A 129 -18.42 14.24 0.93
#